data_b37f4820af8539570633c6b48b80b1cb
#
_entry.id   b37f4820af8539570633c6b48b80b1cb
#
_cell.length_a   1.000
_cell.length_b   1.000
_cell.length_c   1.000
_cell.angle_alpha   90.00
_cell.angle_beta   90.00
_cell.angle_gamma   90.00
#
_symmetry.space_group_name_H-M   'P 1'
#
loop_
_entity.id
_entity.type
_entity.pdbx_description
1 polymer ?
#
loop_
_entity_poly.entity_id
_entity_poly.type
_entity_poly.pdbx_seq_one_letter_code
_entity_poly.pdbx_strand_id
1 'polypeptide(L)'
;EKLVNGVSSEKTVTGEEVLKTAVNTKTIVGTKKTAAVKTAAKTGDTVKSVSTLTPSSPIELDENGVPLHYKSKITSRATAYTYTGHNCATGVAPQPGYIAVNPKVIPYGTKMYIKTADGSVIYGYAVAADTGGFIKNHPTGVDLFMSSKAACVSFGVRNVEIYILE
;
A
#
# COMPACT_ATOMS: atom_id res chain seq x y z
N GLU A 1 4.12 -36.99 62.39
CA GLU A 1 3.23 -37.83 61.56
C GLU A 1 2.08 -38.33 62.38
N LYS A 2 0.93 -37.78 62.18
CA LYS A 2 -0.34 -38.38 62.59
C LYS A 2 -1.29 -38.29 61.41
N LEU A 3 -1.44 -39.41 60.77
CA LEU A 3 -2.55 -39.66 59.83
C LEU A 3 -3.83 -39.67 60.65
N VAL A 4 -4.71 -38.72 60.40
CA VAL A 4 -6.09 -38.77 60.85
C VAL A 4 -6.98 -38.67 59.61
N ASN A 5 -7.67 -39.77 59.39
CA ASN A 5 -8.82 -39.91 58.49
C ASN A 5 -8.62 -39.47 57.02
N GLY A 6 -8.42 -40.45 56.16
CA GLY A 6 -8.39 -40.40 54.71
C GLY A 6 -9.50 -39.58 54.05
N VAL A 7 -9.33 -38.26 54.06
CA VAL A 7 -10.07 -37.34 53.18
C VAL A 7 -9.00 -36.57 52.40
N SER A 8 -8.89 -36.89 51.19
CA SER A 8 -8.14 -36.13 50.17
C SER A 8 -8.74 -34.75 50.08
N SER A 9 -8.06 -33.73 50.60
CA SER A 9 -8.47 -32.36 50.38
C SER A 9 -8.25 -32.00 48.94
N GLU A 10 -9.29 -31.64 48.22
CA GLU A 10 -9.29 -31.09 46.91
C GLU A 10 -8.35 -29.88 46.84
N LYS A 11 -7.37 -29.96 45.96
CA LYS A 11 -6.47 -28.85 45.65
C LYS A 11 -7.25 -27.90 44.76
N THR A 12 -7.80 -26.83 45.31
CA THR A 12 -8.40 -25.73 44.59
C THR A 12 -7.28 -25.02 43.82
N VAL A 13 -7.25 -25.17 42.50
CA VAL A 13 -6.39 -24.36 41.62
C VAL A 13 -7.08 -23.01 41.48
N THR A 14 -6.64 -22.04 42.26
CA THR A 14 -6.99 -20.63 42.08
C THR A 14 -5.90 -20.02 41.21
N GLY A 15 -6.24 -19.68 39.97
CA GLY A 15 -5.39 -18.89 39.09
C GLY A 15 -5.12 -19.52 37.75
N GLU A 16 -6.10 -19.59 36.85
CA GLU A 16 -5.85 -19.62 35.43
C GLU A 16 -5.54 -18.19 35.01
N GLU A 17 -4.25 -17.91 34.83
CA GLU A 17 -3.81 -16.73 34.11
C GLU A 17 -4.08 -16.99 32.63
N VAL A 18 -5.13 -16.37 32.09
CA VAL A 18 -5.43 -16.40 30.64
C VAL A 18 -4.35 -15.61 29.93
N LEU A 19 -3.30 -16.29 29.50
CA LEU A 19 -2.37 -15.77 28.52
C LEU A 19 -3.17 -15.41 27.28
N LYS A 20 -3.15 -14.12 26.93
CA LYS A 20 -3.80 -13.60 25.71
C LYS A 20 -3.44 -14.47 24.54
N THR A 21 -4.43 -15.18 24.03
CA THR A 21 -4.34 -15.91 22.78
C THR A 21 -3.93 -14.92 21.69
N ALA A 22 -2.88 -15.25 20.96
CA ALA A 22 -2.47 -14.49 19.80
C ALA A 22 -3.68 -14.32 18.87
N VAL A 23 -4.04 -13.06 18.61
CA VAL A 23 -5.10 -12.75 17.65
C VAL A 23 -4.57 -13.14 16.28
N ASN A 24 -5.05 -14.25 15.76
CA ASN A 24 -4.81 -14.61 14.38
C ASN A 24 -5.28 -13.45 13.50
N THR A 25 -4.36 -12.85 12.79
CA THR A 25 -4.67 -11.88 11.73
C THR A 25 -5.58 -12.57 10.73
N LYS A 26 -6.87 -12.26 10.80
CA LYS A 26 -7.87 -12.79 9.88
C LYS A 26 -7.63 -12.12 8.54
N THR A 27 -6.90 -12.79 7.66
CA THR A 27 -6.83 -12.42 6.24
C THR A 27 -8.22 -12.66 5.67
N ILE A 28 -8.99 -11.58 5.50
CA ILE A 28 -10.28 -11.67 4.81
C ILE A 28 -9.96 -11.77 3.33
N VAL A 29 -9.88 -12.99 2.82
CA VAL A 29 -9.98 -13.26 1.39
C VAL A 29 -11.45 -13.08 1.03
N GLY A 30 -11.78 -11.90 0.54
CA GLY A 30 -13.12 -11.59 0.07
C GLY A 30 -13.38 -12.30 -1.26
N THR A 31 -13.91 -13.50 -1.21
CA THR A 31 -14.57 -14.12 -2.37
C THR A 31 -15.94 -13.47 -2.53
N LYS A 32 -15.97 -12.26 -3.13
CA LYS A 32 -17.23 -11.67 -3.57
C LYS A 32 -17.68 -12.42 -4.82
N LYS A 33 -18.73 -13.22 -4.66
CA LYS A 33 -19.43 -13.88 -5.77
C LYS A 33 -19.87 -12.79 -6.74
N THR A 34 -19.29 -12.76 -7.93
CA THR A 34 -19.59 -11.83 -9.00
C THR A 34 -21.01 -12.04 -9.49
N ALA A 35 -21.91 -11.14 -9.14
CA ALA A 35 -23.04 -10.88 -10.00
C ALA A 35 -22.48 -10.20 -11.24
N ALA A 36 -22.72 -10.76 -12.42
CA ALA A 36 -22.32 -10.20 -13.69
C ALA A 36 -22.97 -8.82 -13.85
N VAL A 37 -22.23 -7.77 -13.53
CA VAL A 37 -22.62 -6.42 -13.87
C VAL A 37 -22.12 -6.16 -15.29
N LYS A 38 -23.05 -6.06 -16.22
CA LYS A 38 -22.80 -5.57 -17.57
C LYS A 38 -22.05 -4.25 -17.46
N THR A 39 -20.81 -4.23 -17.90
CA THR A 39 -19.97 -3.04 -18.05
C THR A 39 -20.63 -2.10 -19.05
N ALA A 40 -21.37 -1.12 -18.54
CA ALA A 40 -21.54 0.12 -19.26
C ALA A 40 -20.27 0.93 -18.97
N ALA A 41 -19.35 0.96 -19.92
CA ALA A 41 -18.25 1.92 -19.93
C ALA A 41 -18.90 3.32 -19.91
N LYS A 42 -18.95 3.94 -18.74
CA LYS A 42 -19.26 5.35 -18.62
C LYS A 42 -18.01 6.10 -19.09
N THR A 43 -18.01 6.45 -20.38
CA THR A 43 -17.13 7.46 -20.96
C THR A 43 -17.53 8.79 -20.29
N GLY A 44 -16.82 9.12 -19.23
CA GLY A 44 -17.01 10.38 -18.51
C GLY A 44 -15.72 10.69 -17.81
N ASP A 45 -15.06 11.77 -18.22
CA ASP A 45 -13.85 12.39 -17.69
C ASP A 45 -12.77 11.41 -17.24
N THR A 46 -11.88 11.09 -18.16
CA THR A 46 -10.61 10.42 -17.87
C THR A 46 -9.82 11.32 -16.92
N VAL A 47 -9.91 11.05 -15.62
CA VAL A 47 -9.00 11.67 -14.64
C VAL A 47 -7.59 11.33 -15.09
N LYS A 48 -6.90 12.32 -15.65
CA LYS A 48 -5.61 12.13 -16.29
C LYS A 48 -4.61 11.63 -15.25
N SER A 49 -4.14 10.41 -15.43
CA SER A 49 -3.06 9.86 -14.61
C SER A 49 -1.79 10.70 -14.75
N VAL A 50 -1.08 10.90 -13.63
CA VAL A 50 0.22 11.59 -13.63
C VAL A 50 1.30 10.70 -14.25
N SER A 51 1.25 9.40 -13.99
CA SER A 51 2.22 8.43 -14.50
C SER A 51 2.20 8.35 -16.03
N THR A 52 3.39 8.24 -16.60
CA THR A 52 3.61 8.00 -18.03
C THR A 52 3.99 6.54 -18.32
N LEU A 53 4.14 5.71 -17.29
CA LEU A 53 4.43 4.30 -17.45
C LEU A 53 3.19 3.54 -17.91
N THR A 54 3.40 2.59 -18.82
CA THR A 54 2.36 1.67 -19.27
C THR A 54 2.56 0.32 -18.59
N PRO A 55 1.54 -0.22 -17.91
CA PRO A 55 1.60 -1.57 -17.36
C PRO A 55 1.62 -2.62 -18.46
N SER A 56 2.22 -3.78 -18.19
CA SER A 56 2.26 -4.91 -19.13
C SER A 56 0.89 -5.52 -19.43
N SER A 57 -0.06 -5.34 -18.52
CA SER A 57 -1.46 -5.75 -18.69
C SER A 57 -2.37 -4.61 -18.24
N PRO A 58 -3.55 -4.43 -18.85
CA PRO A 58 -4.50 -3.41 -18.42
C PRO A 58 -4.86 -3.56 -16.93
N ILE A 59 -4.94 -2.45 -16.23
CA ILE A 59 -5.41 -2.41 -14.85
C ILE A 59 -6.90 -2.11 -14.87
N GLU A 60 -7.71 -3.09 -14.49
CA GLU A 60 -9.15 -2.90 -14.34
C GLU A 60 -9.45 -2.19 -13.03
N LEU A 61 -10.26 -1.14 -13.10
CA LEU A 61 -10.62 -0.32 -11.95
C LEU A 61 -12.13 -0.42 -11.69
N ASP A 62 -12.51 -0.30 -10.43
CA ASP A 62 -13.90 -0.13 -10.04
C ASP A 62 -14.38 1.32 -10.27
N GLU A 63 -15.62 1.59 -9.91
CA GLU A 63 -16.25 2.93 -10.03
C GLU A 63 -15.57 4.02 -9.19
N ASN A 64 -14.79 3.64 -8.19
CA ASN A 64 -14.04 4.52 -7.30
C ASN A 64 -12.56 4.66 -7.74
N GLY A 65 -12.19 4.09 -8.89
CA GLY A 65 -10.83 4.09 -9.39
C GLY A 65 -9.87 3.22 -8.57
N VAL A 66 -10.39 2.16 -7.95
CA VAL A 66 -9.60 1.17 -7.21
C VAL A 66 -9.35 -0.04 -8.11
N PRO A 67 -8.12 -0.55 -8.21
CA PRO A 67 -7.83 -1.76 -8.95
C PRO A 67 -8.68 -2.94 -8.47
N LEU A 68 -9.27 -3.70 -9.41
CA LEU A 68 -10.03 -4.89 -9.07
C LEU A 68 -9.14 -6.04 -8.59
N HIS A 69 -7.87 -6.06 -9.05
CA HIS A 69 -6.89 -7.09 -8.73
C HIS A 69 -5.64 -6.46 -8.14
N TYR A 70 -5.36 -6.76 -6.88
CA TYR A 70 -4.15 -6.34 -6.17
C TYR A 70 -3.86 -7.30 -5.00
N LYS A 71 -2.58 -7.43 -4.65
CA LYS A 71 -2.13 -8.28 -3.54
C LYS A 71 -2.43 -7.69 -2.18
N SER A 72 -2.14 -6.41 -2.03
CA SER A 72 -2.29 -5.69 -0.76
C SER A 72 -2.45 -4.20 -0.98
N LYS A 73 -3.01 -3.53 0.02
CA LYS A 73 -3.19 -2.08 0.05
C LYS A 73 -2.38 -1.50 1.21
N ILE A 74 -1.65 -0.44 0.93
CA ILE A 74 -0.90 0.34 1.91
C ILE A 74 -1.46 1.76 1.89
N THR A 75 -1.80 2.32 3.05
CA THR A 75 -2.07 3.74 3.19
C THR A 75 -0.82 4.42 3.72
N SER A 76 -0.36 5.45 3.05
CA SER A 76 0.89 6.10 3.39
C SER A 76 0.86 7.60 3.10
N ARG A 77 1.88 8.29 3.59
CA ARG A 77 2.17 9.67 3.25
C ARG A 77 3.02 9.71 1.98
N ALA A 78 2.66 10.59 1.06
CA ALA A 78 3.41 10.84 -0.16
C ALA A 78 3.87 12.30 -0.23
N THR A 79 5.08 12.48 -0.73
CA THR A 79 5.64 13.74 -1.20
C THR A 79 5.90 13.64 -2.69
N ALA A 80 6.43 14.68 -3.30
CA ALA A 80 6.76 14.66 -4.72
C ALA A 80 8.14 15.28 -4.97
N TYR A 81 8.88 14.68 -5.91
CA TYR A 81 10.16 15.17 -6.36
C TYR A 81 10.22 15.22 -7.89
N THR A 82 11.20 15.90 -8.42
CA THR A 82 11.48 15.98 -9.85
C THR A 82 12.95 15.70 -10.13
N TYR A 83 13.34 15.77 -11.39
CA TYR A 83 14.70 15.45 -11.82
C TYR A 83 15.78 16.20 -11.03
N THR A 84 16.71 15.45 -10.47
CA THR A 84 17.81 15.93 -9.62
C THR A 84 19.19 15.85 -10.27
N GLY A 85 19.24 15.50 -11.57
CA GLY A 85 20.49 15.35 -12.31
C GLY A 85 21.02 13.92 -12.36
N HIS A 86 20.34 12.96 -11.72
CA HIS A 86 20.81 11.57 -11.60
C HIS A 86 19.71 10.58 -11.98
N ASN A 87 20.13 9.36 -12.33
CA ASN A 87 19.23 8.23 -12.49
C ASN A 87 18.67 7.79 -11.16
N CYS A 88 17.54 7.06 -11.18
CA CYS A 88 16.99 6.37 -10.03
C CYS A 88 18.02 5.38 -9.44
N ALA A 89 17.85 4.99 -8.18
CA ALA A 89 18.74 4.04 -7.49
C ALA A 89 18.87 2.70 -8.23
N THR A 90 17.90 2.31 -9.04
CA THR A 90 17.94 1.12 -9.91
C THR A 90 18.67 1.34 -11.24
N GLY A 91 19.16 2.55 -11.50
CA GLY A 91 19.86 2.92 -12.72
C GLY A 91 18.97 3.38 -13.88
N VAL A 92 17.64 3.29 -13.78
CA VAL A 92 16.73 3.76 -14.83
C VAL A 92 16.63 5.28 -14.85
N ALA A 93 16.37 5.86 -16.01
CA ALA A 93 16.12 7.29 -16.13
C ALA A 93 14.80 7.65 -15.41
N PRO A 94 14.79 8.70 -14.58
CA PRO A 94 13.59 9.08 -13.84
C PRO A 94 12.53 9.66 -14.77
N GLN A 95 11.27 9.22 -14.57
CA GLN A 95 10.08 9.72 -15.26
C GLN A 95 8.85 9.51 -14.39
N PRO A 96 7.73 10.22 -14.64
CA PRO A 96 6.49 9.99 -13.93
C PRO A 96 6.06 8.51 -14.02
N GLY A 97 5.88 7.90 -12.83
CA GLY A 97 5.64 6.46 -12.69
C GLY A 97 6.77 5.73 -11.97
N TYR A 98 8.02 6.17 -12.08
CA TYR A 98 9.06 5.71 -11.16
C TYR A 98 8.99 6.49 -9.86
N ILE A 99 9.02 5.78 -8.73
CA ILE A 99 8.86 6.39 -7.42
C ILE A 99 9.98 6.00 -6.47
N ALA A 100 10.27 6.89 -5.53
CA ALA A 100 11.21 6.61 -4.47
C ALA A 100 10.48 6.02 -3.26
N VAL A 101 11.06 4.96 -2.71
CA VAL A 101 10.52 4.16 -1.62
C VAL A 101 11.62 3.74 -0.64
N ASN A 102 11.22 3.21 0.50
CA ASN A 102 12.10 2.42 1.33
C ASN A 102 12.16 0.98 0.78
N PRO A 103 13.27 0.52 0.19
CA PRO A 103 13.35 -0.80 -0.43
C PRO A 103 13.25 -1.96 0.57
N LYS A 104 13.39 -1.69 1.87
CA LYS A 104 13.14 -2.67 2.94
C LYS A 104 11.65 -2.90 3.21
N VAL A 105 10.79 -1.96 2.79
CA VAL A 105 9.33 -2.01 2.96
C VAL A 105 8.64 -2.34 1.64
N ILE A 106 9.05 -1.66 0.57
CA ILE A 106 8.57 -1.87 -0.79
C ILE A 106 9.80 -2.17 -1.66
N PRO A 107 10.08 -3.43 -1.98
CA PRO A 107 11.24 -3.80 -2.80
C PRO A 107 11.26 -3.11 -4.16
N TYR A 108 12.45 -2.83 -4.68
CA TYR A 108 12.57 -2.32 -6.05
C TYR A 108 11.95 -3.29 -7.06
N GLY A 109 11.38 -2.74 -8.11
CA GLY A 109 10.63 -3.48 -9.13
C GLY A 109 9.17 -3.77 -8.74
N THR A 110 8.75 -3.50 -7.50
CA THR A 110 7.35 -3.64 -7.11
C THR A 110 6.47 -2.76 -7.98
N LYS A 111 5.48 -3.37 -8.60
CA LYS A 111 4.46 -2.70 -9.42
C LYS A 111 3.28 -2.33 -8.54
N MET A 112 2.76 -1.14 -8.74
CA MET A 112 1.66 -0.64 -7.91
C MET A 112 0.78 0.35 -8.67
N TYR A 113 -0.40 0.59 -8.14
CA TYR A 113 -1.29 1.67 -8.56
C TYR A 113 -1.49 2.61 -7.38
N ILE A 114 -1.38 3.91 -7.63
CA ILE A 114 -1.40 4.92 -6.57
C ILE A 114 -2.45 5.99 -6.87
N LYS A 115 -3.23 6.34 -5.86
CA LYS A 115 -4.11 7.50 -5.87
C LYS A 115 -4.09 8.19 -4.51
N THR A 116 -4.46 9.46 -4.45
CA THR A 116 -4.65 10.14 -3.17
C THR A 116 -5.88 9.58 -2.45
N ALA A 117 -5.84 9.58 -1.13
CA ALA A 117 -6.92 9.03 -0.31
C ALA A 117 -8.25 9.78 -0.51
N ASP A 118 -8.18 11.07 -0.83
CA ASP A 118 -9.32 11.94 -1.16
C ASP A 118 -9.78 11.81 -2.63
N GLY A 119 -9.08 11.01 -3.44
CA GLY A 119 -9.37 10.82 -4.86
C GLY A 119 -9.05 12.02 -5.75
N SER A 120 -8.47 13.10 -5.22
CA SER A 120 -8.21 14.34 -5.97
C SER A 120 -7.10 14.19 -7.02
N VAL A 121 -6.18 13.23 -6.84
CA VAL A 121 -5.10 12.94 -7.77
C VAL A 121 -4.99 11.43 -8.00
N ILE A 122 -5.03 11.04 -9.25
CA ILE A 122 -4.67 9.70 -9.70
C ILE A 122 -3.21 9.76 -10.18
N TYR A 123 -2.30 9.19 -9.40
CA TYR A 123 -0.93 9.03 -9.88
C TYR A 123 -0.85 7.94 -10.94
N GLY A 124 -1.57 6.85 -10.72
CA GLY A 124 -1.69 5.74 -11.67
C GLY A 124 -0.67 4.63 -11.45
N TYR A 125 -0.31 3.94 -12.53
CA TYR A 125 0.65 2.85 -12.48
C TYR A 125 2.04 3.34 -12.11
N ALA A 126 2.66 2.67 -11.16
CA ALA A 126 3.98 3.04 -10.66
C ALA A 126 4.87 1.82 -10.40
N VAL A 127 6.17 2.05 -10.47
CA VAL A 127 7.20 1.05 -10.16
C VAL A 127 8.19 1.64 -9.15
N ALA A 128 8.48 0.87 -8.10
CA ALA A 128 9.49 1.21 -7.12
C ALA A 128 10.87 1.15 -7.78
N ALA A 129 11.53 2.29 -8.01
CA ALA A 129 12.78 2.36 -8.75
C ALA A 129 13.85 3.21 -8.05
N ASP A 130 13.45 4.01 -7.08
CA ASP A 130 14.33 4.97 -6.44
C ASP A 130 14.22 4.94 -4.92
N THR A 131 15.09 5.69 -4.25
CA THR A 131 15.07 5.91 -2.81
C THR A 131 15.57 7.31 -2.48
N GLY A 132 15.33 7.76 -1.26
CA GLY A 132 15.76 9.11 -0.87
C GLY A 132 15.86 9.28 0.64
N GLY A 133 16.36 10.44 1.06
CA GLY A 133 16.58 10.75 2.48
C GLY A 133 15.30 10.81 3.33
N PHE A 134 14.13 11.03 2.71
CA PHE A 134 12.84 11.10 3.40
C PHE A 134 12.48 9.81 4.16
N ILE A 135 12.99 8.65 3.72
CA ILE A 135 12.73 7.36 4.37
C ILE A 135 13.22 7.30 5.82
N LYS A 136 14.18 8.14 6.20
CA LYS A 136 14.68 8.20 7.57
C LYS A 136 13.61 8.64 8.57
N ASN A 137 12.76 9.58 8.14
CA ASN A 137 11.68 10.14 8.97
C ASN A 137 10.32 9.51 8.68
N HIS A 138 10.16 8.94 7.49
CA HIS A 138 8.91 8.33 7.01
C HIS A 138 9.21 6.99 6.35
N PRO A 139 9.50 5.93 7.12
CA PRO A 139 9.96 4.65 6.56
C PRO A 139 8.97 3.97 5.61
N THR A 140 7.68 4.22 5.77
CA THR A 140 6.60 3.72 4.90
C THR A 140 6.17 4.73 3.85
N GLY A 141 6.71 5.97 3.90
CA GLY A 141 6.40 7.02 2.95
C GLY A 141 6.88 6.69 1.55
N VAL A 142 6.29 7.37 0.57
CA VAL A 142 6.71 7.32 -0.84
C VAL A 142 6.94 8.72 -1.37
N ASP A 143 7.84 8.85 -2.33
CA ASP A 143 8.10 10.11 -3.01
C ASP A 143 7.84 9.94 -4.51
N LEU A 144 6.87 10.68 -5.03
CA LEU A 144 6.33 10.50 -6.37
C LEU A 144 7.07 11.40 -7.35
N PHE A 145 7.66 10.81 -8.40
CA PHE A 145 8.32 11.61 -9.42
C PHE A 145 7.30 12.40 -10.25
N MET A 146 7.54 13.70 -10.39
CA MET A 146 6.73 14.63 -11.18
C MET A 146 7.58 15.25 -12.31
N SER A 147 6.92 15.64 -13.38
CA SER A 147 7.57 16.22 -14.56
C SER A 147 8.19 17.62 -14.32
N SER A 148 7.82 18.30 -13.23
CA SER A 148 8.30 19.66 -12.95
C SER A 148 8.25 20.00 -11.46
N LYS A 149 9.05 20.99 -11.06
CA LYS A 149 9.03 21.55 -9.71
C LYS A 149 7.65 22.15 -9.36
N ALA A 150 7.00 22.80 -10.32
CA ALA A 150 5.66 23.34 -10.12
C ALA A 150 4.65 22.26 -9.79
N ALA A 151 4.72 21.10 -10.49
CA ALA A 151 3.88 19.95 -10.19
C ALA A 151 4.16 19.35 -8.79
N CYS A 152 5.42 19.32 -8.35
CA CYS A 152 5.77 18.89 -6.99
C CYS A 152 5.17 19.83 -5.94
N VAL A 153 5.28 21.13 -6.13
CA VAL A 153 4.72 22.15 -5.21
C VAL A 153 3.20 22.04 -5.15
N SER A 154 2.54 21.88 -6.30
CA SER A 154 1.08 21.69 -6.38
C SER A 154 0.62 20.40 -5.72
N PHE A 155 1.39 19.32 -5.83
CA PHE A 155 1.11 18.06 -5.15
C PHE A 155 1.26 18.22 -3.63
N GLY A 156 2.35 18.86 -3.19
CA GLY A 156 2.65 19.05 -1.76
C GLY A 156 2.84 17.73 -1.01
N VAL A 157 2.15 17.61 0.12
CA VAL A 157 2.15 16.40 0.96
C VAL A 157 0.74 15.87 1.08
N ARG A 158 0.52 14.60 0.72
CA ARG A 158 -0.81 14.00 0.71
C ARG A 158 -0.80 12.58 1.29
N ASN A 159 -1.92 12.15 1.81
CA ASN A 159 -2.14 10.73 2.09
C ASN A 159 -2.53 10.02 0.79
N VAL A 160 -1.91 8.88 0.54
CA VAL A 160 -2.14 8.07 -0.65
C VAL A 160 -2.54 6.64 -0.28
N GLU A 161 -3.28 6.04 -1.17
CA GLU A 161 -3.56 4.62 -1.21
C GLU A 161 -2.69 4.00 -2.30
N ILE A 162 -1.91 3.00 -1.89
CA ILE A 162 -0.97 2.27 -2.73
C ILE A 162 -1.48 0.84 -2.84
N TYR A 163 -1.85 0.43 -4.01
CA TYR A 163 -2.31 -0.93 -4.32
C TYR A 163 -1.16 -1.69 -4.96
N ILE A 164 -0.61 -2.68 -4.27
CA ILE A 164 0.46 -3.55 -4.77
C ILE A 164 -0.16 -4.50 -5.79
N LEU A 165 0.30 -4.43 -7.02
CA LEU A 165 -0.19 -5.26 -8.12
C LEU A 165 0.52 -6.63 -8.15
N GLU A 166 -0.07 -7.57 -8.87
CA GLU A 166 0.48 -8.91 -9.08
C GLU A 166 1.66 -8.90 -10.08
#